data_4cdf5276b7c2af7623383f0c9b8eded6
#
_entry.id   4cdf5276b7c2af7623383f0c9b8eded6
#
_cell.length_a   1.000
_cell.length_b   1.000
_cell.length_c   1.000
_cell.angle_alpha   90.00
_cell.angle_beta   90.00
_cell.angle_gamma   90.00
#
_symmetry.space_group_name_H-M   'P 1'
#
loop_
_entity.id
_entity.type
_entity.pdbx_description
1 polymer ?
#
loop_
_entity_poly.entity_id
_entity_poly.type
_entity_poly.pdbx_seq_one_letter_code
_entity_poly.pdbx_strand_id
1 'polypeptide(L)'
;MKTLNRSIIVGSMLLAAAGSIQAQNVAFSCDFEQGIPETFATFDRDGNNPSRSMKKYGFENGIAWVGYTIEPGTDKQNGMACSGSWYTDPATSDDWLITPAIAIDSKYNILSWRAYAMDAEHRDGYAVYISTSGNTPDDFTQEAVFSTNAESPQWTTHTISLERWAGQEIYIAFVNNSTNCNILAIDDLNIFAYDHTFDFVNTTPLAIASPGVVNVEGRISPSGFLPVEGYKAELVYNGETYTIDHSDLVIAPGEVSTFAFDVDIDVKSESTEVYTLTISALNGEDTMVEEGSVTCFERMVLLEEGTGTWCAWCPGGQYGVELLHEKYAGQFVDVAVHINDQMSVKEYVDGTRHFFAGGIPSCTMNRSRSLIGHPYEDGDALMQQALQMGSVGKISCEASVGDDNKVTINAVAEFGVPITENAYTLSFIIVEDKMTGYEQSNIYGGSSMVMGGLENLPDPIPAGEYFFANVGRAIYPSYKGDSEAFPVGTPRHTPIAVTRTYDLPELQDIDNLKVVAIINDVASGEVVNVCEVKPALLSIEETLNDCGINIYDCGSAIAIEAQSIVETLQVYSLDGAMVYTASPAATTHCTATLNPGLYIIKVTLQSGQSATAKALVR
;
A
#
# COMPACT_ATOMS: atom_id res chain seq x y z
N MET A 1 -27.51 -24.16 -1.02
CA MET A 1 -26.65 -23.44 -0.09
C MET A 1 -25.92 -22.41 -0.94
N LYS A 2 -26.13 -21.12 -0.71
CA LYS A 2 -25.49 -20.06 -1.50
C LYS A 2 -24.14 -19.78 -0.83
N THR A 3 -23.08 -20.15 -1.50
CA THR A 3 -21.70 -19.77 -1.15
C THR A 3 -21.58 -18.26 -1.27
N LEU A 4 -21.35 -17.58 -0.14
CA LEU A 4 -20.95 -16.18 -0.11
C LEU A 4 -19.46 -16.15 -0.43
N ASN A 5 -19.11 -15.86 -1.67
CA ASN A 5 -17.77 -15.39 -2.01
C ASN A 5 -17.56 -14.03 -1.31
N ARG A 6 -16.83 -14.02 -0.20
CA ARG A 6 -16.28 -12.79 0.36
C ARG A 6 -14.96 -12.49 -0.36
N SER A 7 -15.06 -11.80 -1.48
CA SER A 7 -13.92 -11.05 -2.00
C SER A 7 -13.56 -10.01 -0.94
N ILE A 8 -12.38 -10.13 -0.35
CA ILE A 8 -11.77 -9.05 0.42
C ILE A 8 -11.37 -8.01 -0.63
N ILE A 9 -12.26 -7.06 -0.86
CA ILE A 9 -11.93 -5.82 -1.56
C ILE A 9 -11.02 -5.08 -0.58
N VAL A 10 -9.72 -5.09 -0.83
CA VAL A 10 -8.83 -4.08 -0.30
C VAL A 10 -9.26 -2.80 -0.99
N GLY A 11 -10.21 -2.12 -0.35
CA GLY A 11 -10.65 -0.81 -0.79
C GLY A 11 -9.45 0.12 -0.72
N SER A 12 -8.94 0.51 -1.89
CA SER A 12 -8.16 1.72 -2.00
C SER A 12 -9.02 2.84 -1.43
N MET A 13 -8.76 3.24 -0.17
CA MET A 13 -9.25 4.50 0.34
C MET A 13 -8.75 5.57 -0.62
N LEU A 14 -9.69 6.18 -1.35
CA LEU A 14 -9.45 7.46 -1.97
C LEU A 14 -9.03 8.40 -0.83
N LEU A 15 -7.71 8.67 -0.69
CA LEU A 15 -7.34 10.03 -0.39
C LEU A 15 -7.95 10.84 -1.54
N ALA A 16 -8.94 11.66 -1.21
CA ALA A 16 -9.19 12.86 -1.96
C ALA A 16 -7.84 13.62 -1.88
N ALA A 17 -6.97 13.35 -2.84
CA ALA A 17 -5.96 14.29 -3.21
C ALA A 17 -6.78 15.53 -3.55
N ALA A 18 -6.72 16.56 -2.69
CA ALA A 18 -6.80 17.91 -3.16
C ALA A 18 -5.75 17.92 -4.28
N GLY A 19 -6.23 17.76 -5.51
CA GLY A 19 -5.37 17.73 -6.67
C GLY A 19 -4.57 19.01 -6.61
N SER A 20 -3.26 18.90 -6.35
CA SER A 20 -2.35 19.88 -6.87
C SER A 20 -2.70 19.94 -8.35
N ILE A 21 -3.36 21.01 -8.76
CA ILE A 21 -3.49 21.38 -10.15
C ILE A 21 -2.05 21.31 -10.67
N GLN A 22 -1.70 20.23 -11.36
CA GLN A 22 -0.49 20.20 -12.15
C GLN A 22 -0.57 21.45 -12.99
N ALA A 23 0.50 22.20 -13.08
CA ALA A 23 0.55 23.46 -13.78
C ALA A 23 -0.01 23.27 -15.20
N GLN A 24 -1.31 23.42 -15.35
CA GLN A 24 -1.95 23.51 -16.65
C GLN A 24 -1.30 24.71 -17.33
N ASN A 25 -0.90 24.57 -18.56
CA ASN A 25 -0.47 25.68 -19.38
C ASN A 25 -1.68 26.61 -19.53
N VAL A 26 -1.78 27.61 -18.68
CA VAL A 26 -2.83 28.63 -18.72
C VAL A 26 -2.30 29.86 -19.47
N ALA A 27 -3.10 30.42 -20.37
CA ALA A 27 -2.76 31.67 -21.06
C ALA A 27 -2.96 32.86 -20.13
N PHE A 28 -3.90 32.77 -19.18
CA PHE A 28 -4.23 33.83 -18.22
C PHE A 28 -4.77 33.17 -16.94
N SER A 29 -4.37 33.70 -15.78
CA SER A 29 -4.89 33.28 -14.49
C SER A 29 -4.95 34.45 -13.52
N CYS A 30 -6.03 34.53 -12.74
CA CYS A 30 -6.17 35.44 -11.62
C CYS A 30 -7.04 34.79 -10.52
N ASP A 31 -6.44 34.54 -9.35
CA ASP A 31 -7.06 33.96 -8.18
C ASP A 31 -7.49 34.99 -7.13
N PHE A 32 -7.28 36.26 -7.40
CA PHE A 32 -7.59 37.39 -6.52
C PHE A 32 -7.04 37.28 -5.08
N GLU A 33 -6.13 36.37 -4.79
CA GLU A 33 -5.57 36.14 -3.43
C GLU A 33 -4.86 37.37 -2.86
N GLN A 34 -4.40 38.27 -3.73
CA GLN A 34 -3.78 39.56 -3.35
C GLN A 34 -4.73 40.77 -3.56
N GLY A 35 -6.05 40.48 -3.71
CA GLY A 35 -7.05 41.47 -4.09
C GLY A 35 -7.13 41.66 -5.62
N ILE A 36 -7.87 42.68 -6.09
CA ILE A 36 -8.01 43.00 -7.51
C ILE A 36 -6.69 43.60 -8.01
N PRO A 37 -6.00 42.96 -8.99
CA PRO A 37 -4.75 43.49 -9.51
C PRO A 37 -4.93 44.89 -10.18
N GLU A 38 -3.92 45.75 -10.07
CA GLU A 38 -3.92 47.10 -10.70
C GLU A 38 -4.04 47.07 -12.22
N THR A 39 -3.81 45.90 -12.84
CA THR A 39 -3.98 45.69 -14.29
C THR A 39 -5.44 45.56 -14.71
N PHE A 40 -6.35 45.28 -13.78
CA PHE A 40 -7.79 45.32 -14.03
C PHE A 40 -8.31 46.76 -13.97
N ALA A 41 -9.32 47.02 -14.77
CA ALA A 41 -10.06 48.29 -14.71
C ALA A 41 -11.42 48.06 -14.02
N THR A 42 -11.82 49.00 -13.15
CA THR A 42 -13.15 48.99 -12.52
C THR A 42 -13.87 50.30 -12.80
N PHE A 43 -15.17 50.23 -13.09
CA PHE A 43 -16.01 51.41 -13.36
C PHE A 43 -17.34 51.27 -12.64
N ASP A 44 -17.67 52.24 -11.77
CA ASP A 44 -19.01 52.51 -11.26
C ASP A 44 -19.71 53.45 -12.24
N ARG A 45 -20.68 52.95 -12.99
CA ARG A 45 -21.43 53.75 -13.99
C ARG A 45 -22.78 54.23 -13.47
N ASP A 46 -23.27 53.64 -12.40
CA ASP A 46 -24.56 54.00 -11.84
C ASP A 46 -24.47 55.12 -10.79
N GLY A 47 -23.32 55.27 -10.13
CA GLY A 47 -23.09 56.30 -9.11
C GLY A 47 -23.99 56.17 -7.88
N ASN A 48 -24.57 55.00 -7.66
CA ASN A 48 -25.47 54.74 -6.55
C ASN A 48 -24.72 54.74 -5.21
N ASN A 49 -25.40 55.20 -4.16
CA ASN A 49 -24.80 55.29 -2.83
C ASN A 49 -24.98 53.97 -2.07
N PRO A 50 -23.92 53.20 -1.81
CA PRO A 50 -24.02 51.94 -1.07
C PRO A 50 -24.68 52.11 0.30
N SER A 51 -25.50 51.16 0.70
CA SER A 51 -26.15 51.18 2.01
C SER A 51 -25.12 51.14 3.14
N ARG A 52 -25.51 51.53 4.34
CA ARG A 52 -24.63 51.50 5.50
C ARG A 52 -24.08 50.10 5.77
N SER A 53 -24.84 49.06 5.43
CA SER A 53 -24.41 47.66 5.59
C SER A 53 -23.32 47.29 4.60
N MET A 54 -23.32 47.83 3.38
CA MET A 54 -22.31 47.62 2.35
C MET A 54 -21.01 48.38 2.65
N LYS A 55 -21.12 49.59 3.24
CA LYS A 55 -19.92 50.39 3.60
C LYS A 55 -18.97 49.68 4.56
N LYS A 56 -19.49 48.81 5.45
CA LYS A 56 -18.64 47.99 6.32
C LYS A 56 -17.77 46.97 5.56
N TYR A 57 -18.15 46.64 4.32
CA TYR A 57 -17.41 45.71 3.45
C TYR A 57 -16.49 46.46 2.45
N GLY A 58 -16.31 47.76 2.60
CA GLY A 58 -15.43 48.56 1.76
C GLY A 58 -16.10 49.15 0.53
N PHE A 59 -17.39 48.94 0.31
CA PHE A 59 -18.13 49.58 -0.77
C PHE A 59 -18.41 51.04 -0.41
N GLU A 60 -17.90 51.96 -1.19
CA GLU A 60 -18.11 53.41 -1.06
C GLU A 60 -18.56 53.97 -2.41
N ASN A 61 -19.00 55.23 -2.42
CA ASN A 61 -19.39 55.89 -3.68
C ASN A 61 -18.22 55.90 -4.66
N GLY A 62 -18.47 55.46 -5.87
CA GLY A 62 -17.49 55.39 -6.94
C GLY A 62 -16.61 54.13 -6.89
N ILE A 63 -16.90 53.18 -6.00
CA ILE A 63 -16.23 51.88 -5.90
C ILE A 63 -17.16 50.79 -6.44
N ALA A 64 -16.90 50.30 -7.64
CA ALA A 64 -17.66 49.23 -8.31
C ALA A 64 -17.34 47.83 -7.74
N TRP A 65 -16.05 47.56 -7.54
CA TRP A 65 -15.55 46.25 -7.10
C TRP A 65 -14.50 46.41 -5.99
N VAL A 66 -14.50 45.51 -5.04
CA VAL A 66 -13.52 45.44 -3.95
C VAL A 66 -12.88 44.05 -3.90
N GLY A 67 -11.60 43.98 -3.58
CA GLY A 67 -10.92 42.71 -3.30
C GLY A 67 -11.12 42.27 -1.86
N TYR A 68 -11.52 41.03 -1.66
CA TYR A 68 -11.57 40.37 -0.35
C TYR A 68 -10.53 39.30 -0.26
N THR A 69 -9.95 39.10 0.94
CA THR A 69 -8.94 38.09 1.22
C THR A 69 -9.43 37.03 2.20
N ILE A 70 -10.65 37.17 2.74
CA ILE A 70 -11.29 36.22 3.65
C ILE A 70 -12.74 36.04 3.18
N GLU A 71 -13.16 34.79 3.05
CA GLU A 71 -14.54 34.44 2.67
C GLU A 71 -15.52 34.98 3.73
N PRO A 72 -16.47 35.85 3.34
CA PRO A 72 -17.36 36.51 4.28
C PRO A 72 -18.17 35.54 5.13
N GLY A 73 -18.13 35.76 6.46
CA GLY A 73 -18.83 34.93 7.44
C GLY A 73 -18.06 33.65 7.83
N THR A 74 -16.83 33.49 7.35
CA THR A 74 -15.94 32.39 7.68
C THR A 74 -14.55 32.91 8.10
N ASP A 75 -13.69 32.04 8.62
CA ASP A 75 -12.27 32.34 8.89
C ASP A 75 -11.37 31.81 7.75
N LYS A 76 -11.95 31.40 6.61
CA LYS A 76 -11.17 30.84 5.49
C LYS A 76 -10.51 31.97 4.71
N GLN A 77 -9.21 31.82 4.50
CA GLN A 77 -8.44 32.63 3.56
C GLN A 77 -8.87 32.22 2.14
N ASN A 78 -9.42 33.15 1.38
CA ASN A 78 -9.79 33.00 -0.02
C ASN A 78 -9.92 34.39 -0.63
N GLY A 79 -9.01 34.73 -1.56
CA GLY A 79 -9.08 35.97 -2.29
C GLY A 79 -10.20 35.95 -3.30
N MET A 80 -10.93 37.07 -3.46
CA MET A 80 -12.02 37.19 -4.42
C MET A 80 -12.30 38.64 -4.80
N ALA A 81 -12.86 38.85 -5.98
CA ALA A 81 -13.40 40.14 -6.38
C ALA A 81 -14.90 40.21 -6.10
N CYS A 82 -15.34 41.25 -5.42
CA CYS A 82 -16.73 41.41 -5.00
C CYS A 82 -17.34 42.74 -5.52
N SER A 83 -18.61 42.66 -5.95
CA SER A 83 -19.45 43.84 -6.23
C SER A 83 -20.75 43.76 -5.43
N GLY A 84 -21.21 44.90 -4.93
CA GLY A 84 -22.41 44.98 -4.07
C GLY A 84 -23.51 45.82 -4.71
N SER A 85 -24.74 45.30 -4.73
CA SER A 85 -25.91 45.97 -5.32
C SER A 85 -26.97 46.43 -4.31
N TRP A 86 -26.65 46.43 -3.01
CA TRP A 86 -27.57 46.95 -1.98
C TRP A 86 -27.29 48.42 -1.66
N TYR A 87 -28.07 49.28 -2.25
CA TYR A 87 -27.94 50.73 -2.12
C TYR A 87 -28.83 51.33 -1.02
N THR A 88 -28.59 52.62 -0.70
CA THR A 88 -29.39 53.37 0.27
C THR A 88 -30.84 53.53 -0.22
N ASP A 89 -30.99 53.85 -1.50
CA ASP A 89 -32.27 53.84 -2.21
C ASP A 89 -32.25 52.71 -3.23
N PRO A 90 -33.30 51.89 -3.37
CA PRO A 90 -33.34 50.81 -4.35
C PRO A 90 -32.99 51.27 -5.75
N ALA A 91 -31.96 50.69 -6.32
CA ALA A 91 -31.45 51.00 -7.64
C ALA A 91 -30.80 49.78 -8.31
N THR A 92 -30.56 49.85 -9.59
CA THR A 92 -29.87 48.83 -10.37
C THR A 92 -28.37 49.16 -10.45
N SER A 93 -27.53 48.17 -10.21
CA SER A 93 -26.09 48.24 -10.35
C SER A 93 -25.68 48.31 -11.82
N ASP A 94 -24.61 49.06 -12.14
CA ASP A 94 -23.90 49.05 -13.44
C ASP A 94 -22.40 49.12 -13.13
N ASP A 95 -21.91 48.06 -12.44
CA ASP A 95 -20.57 47.95 -11.88
C ASP A 95 -19.71 47.01 -12.69
N TRP A 96 -18.64 47.50 -13.27
CA TRP A 96 -17.77 46.81 -14.20
C TRP A 96 -16.44 46.42 -13.59
N LEU A 97 -16.02 45.15 -13.79
CA LEU A 97 -14.67 44.64 -13.58
C LEU A 97 -14.14 44.15 -14.93
N ILE A 98 -13.06 44.73 -15.42
CA ILE A 98 -12.54 44.45 -16.75
C ILE A 98 -11.10 43.97 -16.66
N THR A 99 -10.80 42.85 -17.32
CA THR A 99 -9.45 42.28 -17.37
C THR A 99 -8.48 43.16 -18.15
N PRO A 100 -7.16 42.98 -17.97
CA PRO A 100 -6.20 43.46 -18.96
C PRO A 100 -6.43 42.80 -20.32
N ALA A 101 -5.71 43.28 -21.37
CA ALA A 101 -5.69 42.64 -22.67
C ALA A 101 -5.16 41.20 -22.60
N ILE A 102 -5.88 40.27 -23.21
CA ILE A 102 -5.53 38.84 -23.22
C ILE A 102 -5.50 38.36 -24.68
N ALA A 103 -4.37 37.84 -25.12
CA ALA A 103 -4.24 37.21 -26.43
C ALA A 103 -4.83 35.81 -26.42
N ILE A 104 -5.79 35.54 -27.29
CA ILE A 104 -6.45 34.25 -27.46
C ILE A 104 -5.83 33.53 -28.65
N ASP A 105 -5.24 32.36 -28.43
CA ASP A 105 -4.82 31.50 -29.51
C ASP A 105 -5.81 30.33 -29.77
N SER A 106 -5.52 29.48 -30.74
CA SER A 106 -6.38 28.36 -31.08
C SER A 106 -6.36 27.25 -30.05
N LYS A 107 -5.36 27.25 -29.16
CA LYS A 107 -5.17 26.22 -28.13
C LYS A 107 -5.72 26.69 -26.78
N TYR A 108 -5.46 27.94 -26.38
CA TYR A 108 -5.88 28.49 -25.09
C TYR A 108 -7.11 29.37 -25.30
N ASN A 109 -8.28 28.75 -25.29
CA ASN A 109 -9.52 29.43 -25.69
C ASN A 109 -10.75 29.06 -24.83
N ILE A 110 -10.56 28.44 -23.65
CA ILE A 110 -11.62 28.23 -22.67
C ILE A 110 -11.46 29.21 -21.51
N LEU A 111 -12.43 30.09 -21.33
CA LEU A 111 -12.57 30.91 -20.13
C LEU A 111 -13.30 30.12 -19.04
N SER A 112 -12.76 30.10 -17.85
CA SER A 112 -13.40 29.57 -16.64
C SER A 112 -13.32 30.58 -15.52
N TRP A 113 -14.34 30.63 -14.68
CA TRP A 113 -14.35 31.38 -13.44
C TRP A 113 -15.29 30.73 -12.44
N ARG A 114 -15.11 31.07 -11.16
CA ARG A 114 -16.05 30.70 -10.09
C ARG A 114 -16.83 31.95 -9.68
N ALA A 115 -18.10 31.75 -9.36
CA ALA A 115 -18.95 32.78 -8.84
C ALA A 115 -19.90 32.29 -7.76
N TYR A 116 -20.31 33.16 -6.85
CA TYR A 116 -21.45 32.90 -5.97
C TYR A 116 -22.09 34.20 -5.48
N ALA A 117 -23.39 34.14 -5.17
CA ALA A 117 -24.12 35.22 -4.48
C ALA A 117 -24.04 34.98 -2.97
N MET A 118 -23.53 35.96 -2.21
CA MET A 118 -23.30 35.80 -0.78
C MET A 118 -24.58 35.68 0.06
N ASP A 119 -25.72 36.08 -0.46
CA ASP A 119 -27.02 35.99 0.20
C ASP A 119 -27.96 35.07 -0.60
N ALA A 120 -28.48 34.04 0.05
CA ALA A 120 -29.33 33.06 -0.62
C ALA A 120 -30.74 33.58 -0.97
N GLU A 121 -31.22 34.63 -0.28
CA GLU A 121 -32.55 35.23 -0.50
C GLU A 121 -32.47 36.44 -1.45
N HIS A 122 -31.34 37.18 -1.48
CA HIS A 122 -31.10 38.37 -2.31
C HIS A 122 -29.88 38.14 -3.20
N ARG A 123 -30.03 37.21 -4.14
CA ARG A 123 -28.95 36.76 -5.00
C ARG A 123 -28.67 37.73 -6.12
N ASP A 124 -27.43 38.21 -6.19
CA ASP A 124 -26.97 39.02 -7.30
C ASP A 124 -26.90 38.17 -8.58
N GLY A 125 -27.25 38.82 -9.69
CA GLY A 125 -26.96 38.36 -11.05
C GLY A 125 -25.81 39.17 -11.65
N TYR A 126 -25.38 38.77 -12.83
CA TYR A 126 -24.35 39.48 -13.58
C TYR A 126 -24.34 39.05 -15.02
N ALA A 127 -23.60 39.81 -15.83
CA ALA A 127 -23.32 39.48 -17.22
C ALA A 127 -21.82 39.51 -17.51
N VAL A 128 -21.37 38.68 -18.46
CA VAL A 128 -19.99 38.69 -18.97
C VAL A 128 -19.99 39.14 -20.42
N TYR A 129 -19.14 40.10 -20.71
CA TYR A 129 -18.98 40.67 -22.04
C TYR A 129 -17.55 40.54 -22.54
N ILE A 130 -17.37 40.60 -23.87
CA ILE A 130 -16.05 40.55 -24.50
C ILE A 130 -15.93 41.76 -25.46
N SER A 131 -14.78 42.46 -25.37
CA SER A 131 -14.38 43.51 -26.28
C SER A 131 -13.08 43.15 -26.98
N THR A 132 -12.93 43.55 -28.24
CA THR A 132 -11.69 43.49 -29.02
C THR A 132 -11.13 44.87 -29.31
N SER A 133 -11.74 45.95 -28.78
CA SER A 133 -11.40 47.33 -29.08
C SER A 133 -10.81 48.12 -27.92
N GLY A 134 -11.07 47.70 -26.66
CA GLY A 134 -10.55 48.38 -25.48
C GLY A 134 -11.18 47.89 -24.19
N ASN A 135 -10.77 48.53 -23.07
CA ASN A 135 -11.12 48.16 -21.70
C ASN A 135 -11.97 49.21 -20.97
N THR A 136 -12.72 49.99 -21.71
CA THR A 136 -13.74 50.88 -21.11
C THR A 136 -15.13 50.32 -21.36
N PRO A 137 -16.13 50.59 -20.50
CA PRO A 137 -17.48 50.07 -20.70
C PRO A 137 -18.09 50.33 -22.09
N ASP A 138 -17.73 51.45 -22.76
CA ASP A 138 -18.22 51.81 -24.09
C ASP A 138 -17.62 50.96 -25.22
N ASP A 139 -16.54 50.21 -24.95
CA ASP A 139 -15.91 49.29 -25.92
C ASP A 139 -16.65 47.93 -26.01
N PHE A 140 -17.53 47.62 -25.07
CA PHE A 140 -18.27 46.37 -25.02
C PHE A 140 -19.64 46.50 -25.72
N THR A 141 -19.61 46.49 -27.04
CA THR A 141 -20.78 46.75 -27.88
C THR A 141 -21.56 45.52 -28.31
N GLN A 142 -21.04 44.32 -28.00
CA GLN A 142 -21.67 43.05 -28.35
C GLN A 142 -22.61 42.57 -27.22
N GLU A 143 -23.48 41.62 -27.53
CA GLU A 143 -24.29 40.93 -26.51
C GLU A 143 -23.40 40.19 -25.51
N ALA A 144 -23.92 40.01 -24.28
CA ALA A 144 -23.26 39.26 -23.25
C ALA A 144 -23.03 37.79 -23.69
N VAL A 145 -21.84 37.29 -23.44
CA VAL A 145 -21.48 35.89 -23.72
C VAL A 145 -21.99 34.96 -22.64
N PHE A 146 -22.28 35.49 -21.45
CA PHE A 146 -22.91 34.83 -20.35
C PHE A 146 -23.76 35.85 -19.56
N SER A 147 -24.90 35.40 -19.01
CA SER A 147 -25.66 36.19 -18.05
C SER A 147 -26.52 35.29 -17.13
N THR A 148 -26.67 35.74 -15.90
CA THR A 148 -27.61 35.17 -14.94
C THR A 148 -28.28 36.29 -14.13
N ASN A 149 -29.56 36.15 -13.82
CA ASN A 149 -30.30 37.11 -13.00
C ASN A 149 -30.18 36.85 -11.49
N ALA A 150 -29.67 35.65 -11.11
CA ALA A 150 -29.50 35.25 -9.71
C ALA A 150 -28.47 34.13 -9.65
N GLU A 151 -27.25 34.45 -9.29
CA GLU A 151 -26.16 33.45 -9.12
C GLU A 151 -26.46 32.47 -7.97
N SER A 152 -25.84 31.31 -8.01
CA SER A 152 -25.92 30.30 -6.94
C SER A 152 -25.42 30.85 -5.60
N PRO A 153 -26.05 30.53 -4.48
CA PRO A 153 -25.51 30.86 -3.15
C PRO A 153 -24.38 29.92 -2.70
N GLN A 154 -23.86 29.14 -3.60
CA GLN A 154 -22.69 28.28 -3.41
C GLN A 154 -21.72 28.50 -4.58
N TRP A 155 -20.44 28.36 -4.34
CA TRP A 155 -19.44 28.46 -5.40
C TRP A 155 -19.78 27.56 -6.59
N THR A 156 -19.97 28.18 -7.74
CA THR A 156 -20.30 27.52 -9.01
C THR A 156 -19.24 27.88 -10.04
N THR A 157 -18.71 26.88 -10.75
CA THR A 157 -17.79 27.09 -11.85
C THR A 157 -18.56 27.28 -13.14
N HIS A 158 -18.22 28.33 -13.87
CA HIS A 158 -18.74 28.64 -15.21
C HIS A 158 -17.64 28.50 -16.23
N THR A 159 -17.99 28.08 -17.45
CA THR A 159 -17.06 27.97 -18.57
C THR A 159 -17.71 28.47 -19.87
N ILE A 160 -16.93 29.14 -20.73
CA ILE A 160 -17.35 29.49 -22.10
C ILE A 160 -16.19 29.30 -23.08
N SER A 161 -16.53 28.97 -24.34
CA SER A 161 -15.54 28.92 -25.43
C SER A 161 -15.26 30.32 -25.94
N LEU A 162 -13.99 30.63 -26.06
CA LEU A 162 -13.48 31.85 -26.70
C LEU A 162 -12.99 31.63 -28.14
N GLU A 163 -13.26 30.45 -28.72
CA GLU A 163 -12.77 30.04 -30.04
C GLU A 163 -13.05 31.08 -31.14
N ARG A 164 -14.22 31.74 -31.11
CA ARG A 164 -14.56 32.78 -32.08
C ARG A 164 -13.64 34.00 -32.04
N TRP A 165 -12.83 34.16 -31.00
CA TRP A 165 -11.82 35.23 -30.86
C TRP A 165 -10.38 34.71 -31.01
N ALA A 166 -10.19 33.46 -31.44
CA ALA A 166 -8.86 32.92 -31.68
C ALA A 166 -8.05 33.84 -32.63
N GLY A 167 -6.80 34.09 -32.24
CA GLY A 167 -5.89 35.00 -32.95
C GLY A 167 -6.14 36.48 -32.67
N GLN A 168 -7.03 36.84 -31.76
CA GLN A 168 -7.34 38.23 -31.37
C GLN A 168 -6.88 38.50 -29.94
N GLU A 169 -6.70 39.80 -29.64
CA GLU A 169 -6.56 40.28 -28.28
C GLU A 169 -7.94 40.74 -27.79
N ILE A 170 -8.34 40.30 -26.60
CA ILE A 170 -9.64 40.59 -26.01
C ILE A 170 -9.52 41.17 -24.61
N TYR A 171 -10.59 41.84 -24.19
CA TYR A 171 -10.86 42.23 -22.81
C TYR A 171 -12.16 41.53 -22.37
N ILE A 172 -12.22 41.10 -21.12
CA ILE A 172 -13.39 40.41 -20.54
C ILE A 172 -13.94 41.30 -19.43
N ALA A 173 -15.23 41.62 -19.48
CA ALA A 173 -15.89 42.36 -18.43
C ALA A 173 -16.89 41.51 -17.67
N PHE A 174 -16.81 41.53 -16.34
CA PHE A 174 -17.85 41.04 -15.42
C PHE A 174 -18.64 42.25 -14.94
N VAL A 175 -19.95 42.25 -15.16
CA VAL A 175 -20.80 43.41 -14.89
C VAL A 175 -21.90 43.00 -13.93
N ASN A 176 -21.84 43.48 -12.68
CA ASN A 176 -22.98 43.37 -11.78
C ASN A 176 -24.09 44.32 -12.26
N ASN A 177 -25.24 43.74 -12.60
CA ASN A 177 -26.42 44.47 -13.09
C ASN A 177 -27.66 44.18 -12.24
N SER A 178 -27.45 43.85 -10.99
CA SER A 178 -28.50 43.45 -10.04
C SER A 178 -29.26 44.66 -9.50
N THR A 179 -30.48 44.42 -9.06
CA THR A 179 -31.34 45.46 -8.47
C THR A 179 -31.63 45.15 -7.03
N ASN A 180 -31.04 45.90 -6.10
CA ASN A 180 -31.30 45.80 -4.66
C ASN A 180 -31.14 44.36 -4.11
N CYS A 181 -30.07 43.69 -4.54
CA CYS A 181 -29.64 42.38 -4.02
C CYS A 181 -28.58 42.54 -2.92
N ASN A 182 -27.53 41.73 -2.89
CA ASN A 182 -26.53 41.76 -1.82
C ASN A 182 -25.10 41.90 -2.39
N ILE A 183 -24.31 40.83 -2.42
CA ILE A 183 -22.93 40.85 -2.92
C ILE A 183 -22.73 39.64 -3.84
N LEU A 184 -22.21 39.95 -5.05
CA LEU A 184 -21.65 38.97 -5.98
C LEU A 184 -20.16 38.81 -5.70
N ALA A 185 -19.65 37.56 -5.72
CA ALA A 185 -18.23 37.26 -5.69
C ALA A 185 -17.80 36.51 -6.95
N ILE A 186 -16.63 36.87 -7.48
CA ILE A 186 -15.95 36.23 -8.62
C ILE A 186 -14.55 35.83 -8.17
N ASP A 187 -14.10 34.61 -8.58
CA ASP A 187 -12.81 34.05 -8.21
C ASP A 187 -12.30 33.05 -9.28
N ASP A 188 -11.05 32.60 -9.16
CA ASP A 188 -10.44 31.57 -10.01
C ASP A 188 -10.65 31.81 -11.52
N LEU A 189 -10.38 33.04 -11.98
CA LEU A 189 -10.50 33.40 -13.39
C LEU A 189 -9.32 32.85 -14.20
N ASN A 190 -9.59 31.94 -15.13
CA ASN A 190 -8.56 31.25 -15.91
C ASN A 190 -8.93 31.18 -17.39
N ILE A 191 -7.91 31.25 -18.27
CA ILE A 191 -8.01 30.87 -19.68
C ILE A 191 -7.01 29.77 -19.95
N PHE A 192 -7.48 28.59 -20.35
CA PHE A 192 -6.68 27.42 -20.58
C PHE A 192 -6.99 26.74 -21.94
N ALA A 193 -6.19 25.73 -22.26
CA ALA A 193 -6.33 25.00 -23.50
C ALA A 193 -7.70 24.29 -23.57
N TYR A 194 -8.28 24.31 -24.77
CA TYR A 194 -9.37 23.43 -25.14
C TYR A 194 -8.82 22.02 -25.17
N ASP A 195 -9.17 21.20 -24.16
CA ASP A 195 -8.60 19.89 -23.99
C ASP A 195 -9.68 18.87 -23.59
N HIS A 196 -9.87 17.84 -24.43
CA HIS A 196 -10.69 16.67 -24.15
C HIS A 196 -9.89 15.60 -23.40
N THR A 197 -9.02 16.02 -22.48
CA THR A 197 -8.25 15.09 -21.67
C THR A 197 -9.12 14.30 -20.72
N PHE A 198 -8.70 13.13 -20.44
CA PHE A 198 -9.34 12.25 -19.48
C PHE A 198 -8.32 11.62 -18.54
N ASP A 199 -8.77 11.33 -17.32
CA ASP A 199 -8.06 10.49 -16.38
C ASP A 199 -8.58 9.07 -16.50
N PHE A 200 -7.66 8.13 -16.43
CA PHE A 200 -7.94 6.71 -16.40
C PHE A 200 -7.37 6.09 -15.12
N VAL A 201 -8.13 5.21 -14.49
CA VAL A 201 -7.69 4.41 -13.34
C VAL A 201 -8.04 2.96 -13.58
N ASN A 202 -7.02 2.13 -13.68
CA ASN A 202 -7.15 0.68 -13.66
C ASN A 202 -7.52 0.25 -12.23
N THR A 203 -8.67 -0.39 -12.07
CA THR A 203 -9.19 -0.86 -10.77
C THR A 203 -9.03 -2.36 -10.58
N THR A 204 -8.41 -3.05 -11.55
CA THR A 204 -8.08 -4.46 -11.46
C THR A 204 -7.19 -4.73 -10.25
N PRO A 205 -7.46 -5.75 -9.44
CA PRO A 205 -6.61 -6.11 -8.32
C PRO A 205 -5.16 -6.38 -8.75
N LEU A 206 -4.18 -5.77 -8.09
CA LEU A 206 -2.75 -5.99 -8.38
C LEU A 206 -2.25 -7.35 -7.90
N ALA A 207 -2.88 -7.90 -6.84
CA ALA A 207 -2.64 -9.23 -6.32
C ALA A 207 -3.91 -9.79 -5.70
N ILE A 208 -4.02 -11.12 -5.67
CA ILE A 208 -5.13 -11.84 -5.05
C ILE A 208 -4.63 -12.80 -3.98
N ALA A 209 -5.42 -12.91 -2.90
CA ALA A 209 -5.11 -13.77 -1.75
C ALA A 209 -5.62 -15.20 -1.91
N SER A 210 -6.12 -15.57 -3.08
CA SER A 210 -6.50 -16.95 -3.44
C SER A 210 -6.42 -17.11 -4.95
N PRO A 211 -5.91 -18.21 -5.47
CA PRO A 211 -5.98 -18.52 -6.88
C PRO A 211 -7.40 -18.41 -7.39
N GLY A 212 -7.60 -17.84 -8.55
CA GLY A 212 -8.94 -17.66 -9.09
C GLY A 212 -8.97 -16.76 -10.32
N VAL A 213 -10.18 -16.46 -10.77
CA VAL A 213 -10.44 -15.65 -11.95
C VAL A 213 -10.54 -14.17 -11.56
N VAL A 214 -9.87 -13.32 -12.33
CA VAL A 214 -9.93 -11.86 -12.23
C VAL A 214 -10.37 -11.28 -13.57
N ASN A 215 -11.29 -10.32 -13.55
CA ASN A 215 -11.67 -9.55 -14.73
C ASN A 215 -10.91 -8.21 -14.72
N VAL A 216 -10.47 -7.76 -15.89
CA VAL A 216 -9.84 -6.44 -16.04
C VAL A 216 -10.93 -5.38 -16.05
N GLU A 217 -10.80 -4.41 -15.15
CA GLU A 217 -11.77 -3.35 -14.98
C GLU A 217 -11.11 -2.01 -14.71
N GLY A 218 -11.84 -0.94 -15.01
CA GLY A 218 -11.32 0.40 -14.79
C GLY A 218 -12.40 1.46 -14.83
N ARG A 219 -11.97 2.69 -14.63
CA ARG A 219 -12.82 3.86 -14.71
C ARG A 219 -12.12 4.97 -15.49
N ILE A 220 -12.94 5.77 -16.15
CA ILE A 220 -12.52 6.94 -16.92
C ILE A 220 -13.37 8.14 -16.48
N SER A 221 -12.73 9.30 -16.39
CA SER A 221 -13.38 10.57 -16.09
C SER A 221 -12.72 11.71 -16.89
N PRO A 222 -13.48 12.72 -17.33
CA PRO A 222 -12.87 13.91 -17.90
C PRO A 222 -11.95 14.58 -16.87
N SER A 223 -10.71 14.88 -17.25
CA SER A 223 -9.78 15.68 -16.46
C SER A 223 -9.85 17.16 -16.82
N GLY A 224 -10.48 17.46 -17.95
CA GLY A 224 -10.77 18.80 -18.43
C GLY A 224 -12.20 19.27 -18.14
N PHE A 225 -12.54 20.43 -18.68
CA PHE A 225 -13.88 21.03 -18.55
C PHE A 225 -14.85 20.60 -19.65
N LEU A 226 -14.38 19.77 -20.58
CA LEU A 226 -15.19 19.26 -21.68
C LEU A 226 -15.58 17.81 -21.44
N PRO A 227 -16.73 17.38 -21.94
CA PRO A 227 -17.12 15.99 -21.85
C PRO A 227 -16.20 15.12 -22.70
N VAL A 228 -16.02 13.88 -22.28
CA VAL A 228 -15.49 12.80 -23.14
C VAL A 228 -16.68 12.25 -23.94
N GLU A 229 -16.65 12.41 -25.27
CA GLU A 229 -17.70 11.95 -26.19
C GLU A 229 -17.37 10.57 -26.75
N GLY A 230 -17.55 9.57 -25.93
CA GLY A 230 -17.23 8.18 -26.24
C GLY A 230 -15.77 7.81 -26.02
N TYR A 231 -15.58 6.53 -25.78
CA TYR A 231 -14.24 5.93 -25.68
C TYR A 231 -14.23 4.47 -26.11
N LYS A 232 -13.04 3.96 -26.41
CA LYS A 232 -12.75 2.55 -26.59
C LYS A 232 -11.76 2.11 -25.53
N ALA A 233 -12.02 0.92 -24.95
CA ALA A 233 -11.07 0.21 -24.12
C ALA A 233 -10.65 -1.08 -24.83
N GLU A 234 -9.34 -1.29 -24.98
CA GLU A 234 -8.77 -2.49 -25.60
C GLU A 234 -7.89 -3.20 -24.59
N LEU A 235 -8.15 -4.48 -24.35
CA LEU A 235 -7.36 -5.38 -23.51
C LEU A 235 -6.61 -6.37 -24.41
N VAL A 236 -5.28 -6.42 -24.29
CA VAL A 236 -4.45 -7.48 -24.90
C VAL A 236 -4.03 -8.43 -23.79
N TYR A 237 -4.48 -9.68 -23.90
CA TYR A 237 -4.13 -10.75 -22.98
C TYR A 237 -3.89 -12.06 -23.74
N ASN A 238 -2.81 -12.76 -23.45
CA ASN A 238 -2.38 -14.01 -24.12
C ASN A 238 -2.33 -13.92 -25.66
N GLY A 239 -2.03 -12.71 -26.19
CA GLY A 239 -1.92 -12.45 -27.62
C GLY A 239 -3.27 -12.25 -28.34
N GLU A 240 -4.37 -12.26 -27.60
CA GLU A 240 -5.71 -11.92 -28.08
C GLU A 240 -6.08 -10.49 -27.67
N THR A 241 -6.89 -9.81 -28.50
CA THR A 241 -7.37 -8.46 -28.25
C THR A 241 -8.87 -8.47 -28.03
N TYR A 242 -9.31 -7.88 -26.93
CA TYR A 242 -10.70 -7.71 -26.57
C TYR A 242 -11.02 -6.22 -26.55
N THR A 243 -12.19 -5.83 -27.03
CA THR A 243 -12.56 -4.42 -27.17
C THR A 243 -13.92 -4.16 -26.54
N ILE A 244 -14.00 -3.09 -25.74
CA ILE A 244 -15.24 -2.47 -25.28
C ILE A 244 -15.38 -1.16 -26.04
N ASP A 245 -16.52 -0.94 -26.68
CA ASP A 245 -16.83 0.27 -27.44
C ASP A 245 -18.00 1.01 -26.77
N HIS A 246 -17.69 2.17 -26.22
CA HIS A 246 -18.66 3.09 -25.62
C HIS A 246 -18.81 4.36 -26.46
N SER A 247 -18.89 4.23 -27.77
CA SER A 247 -18.99 5.35 -28.72
C SER A 247 -20.26 6.19 -28.55
N ASP A 248 -21.31 5.65 -27.94
CA ASP A 248 -22.57 6.36 -27.71
C ASP A 248 -22.64 7.06 -26.34
N LEU A 249 -21.58 6.96 -25.54
CA LEU A 249 -21.55 7.51 -24.19
C LEU A 249 -20.98 8.95 -24.20
N VAL A 250 -21.58 9.82 -23.42
CA VAL A 250 -21.02 11.14 -23.10
C VAL A 250 -20.78 11.20 -21.59
N ILE A 251 -19.55 11.45 -21.19
CA ILE A 251 -19.17 11.61 -19.79
C ILE A 251 -18.95 13.10 -19.54
N ALA A 252 -19.82 13.73 -18.77
CA ALA A 252 -19.70 15.14 -18.45
C ALA A 252 -18.57 15.38 -17.39
N PRO A 253 -18.00 16.60 -17.33
CA PRO A 253 -17.06 16.95 -16.27
C PRO A 253 -17.62 16.68 -14.89
N GLY A 254 -16.83 15.97 -14.06
CA GLY A 254 -17.24 15.52 -12.73
C GLY A 254 -17.99 14.17 -12.70
N GLU A 255 -18.30 13.59 -13.85
CA GLU A 255 -18.86 12.23 -13.94
C GLU A 255 -17.76 11.20 -14.16
N VAL A 256 -18.09 9.93 -13.86
CA VAL A 256 -17.19 8.78 -14.01
C VAL A 256 -17.93 7.68 -14.78
N SER A 257 -17.29 7.11 -15.79
CA SER A 257 -17.71 5.88 -16.44
C SER A 257 -16.83 4.72 -16.00
N THR A 258 -17.43 3.55 -15.79
CA THR A 258 -16.71 2.31 -15.47
C THR A 258 -16.86 1.32 -16.60
N PHE A 259 -15.84 0.48 -16.78
CA PHE A 259 -15.88 -0.66 -17.69
C PHE A 259 -15.31 -1.90 -17.03
N ALA A 260 -15.75 -3.07 -17.48
CA ALA A 260 -15.20 -4.37 -17.13
C ALA A 260 -15.19 -5.27 -18.36
N PHE A 261 -14.05 -5.92 -18.62
CA PHE A 261 -13.98 -6.91 -19.69
C PHE A 261 -14.58 -8.23 -19.20
N ASP A 262 -15.39 -8.86 -20.05
CA ASP A 262 -15.90 -10.23 -19.84
C ASP A 262 -14.82 -11.24 -20.30
N VAL A 263 -13.66 -11.17 -19.65
CA VAL A 263 -12.49 -12.01 -19.94
C VAL A 263 -11.92 -12.53 -18.65
N ASP A 264 -11.88 -13.84 -18.54
CA ASP A 264 -11.35 -14.55 -17.37
C ASP A 264 -9.82 -14.63 -17.43
N ILE A 265 -9.15 -13.87 -16.55
CA ILE A 265 -7.72 -14.05 -16.26
C ILE A 265 -7.61 -15.06 -15.12
N ASP A 266 -7.21 -16.31 -15.44
CA ASP A 266 -7.05 -17.40 -14.47
C ASP A 266 -5.69 -17.30 -13.79
N VAL A 267 -5.66 -16.62 -12.64
CA VAL A 267 -4.44 -16.41 -11.83
C VAL A 267 -4.24 -17.61 -10.90
N LYS A 268 -3.16 -18.34 -11.11
CA LYS A 268 -2.77 -19.51 -10.31
C LYS A 268 -1.84 -19.14 -9.17
N SER A 269 -1.67 -20.09 -8.24
CA SER A 269 -0.63 -19.96 -7.21
C SER A 269 0.76 -19.85 -7.88
N GLU A 270 1.64 -19.02 -7.34
CA GLU A 270 2.97 -18.69 -7.88
C GLU A 270 2.93 -18.20 -9.34
N SER A 271 1.86 -17.48 -9.73
CA SER A 271 1.78 -16.89 -11.06
C SER A 271 1.62 -15.37 -11.02
N THR A 272 2.06 -14.75 -12.10
CA THR A 272 1.78 -13.35 -12.41
C THR A 272 1.27 -13.30 -13.84
N GLU A 273 0.01 -12.96 -13.99
CA GLU A 273 -0.63 -12.76 -15.28
C GLU A 273 -0.47 -11.31 -15.70
N VAL A 274 0.02 -11.08 -16.92
CA VAL A 274 0.27 -9.74 -17.47
C VAL A 274 -0.69 -9.42 -18.59
N TYR A 275 -1.08 -8.16 -18.70
CA TYR A 275 -1.96 -7.69 -19.77
C TYR A 275 -1.60 -6.24 -20.14
N THR A 276 -2.02 -5.82 -21.32
CA THR A 276 -1.94 -4.41 -21.75
C THR A 276 -3.35 -3.86 -21.90
N LEU A 277 -3.59 -2.70 -21.32
CA LEU A 277 -4.85 -1.98 -21.39
C LEU A 277 -4.62 -0.66 -22.12
N THR A 278 -5.41 -0.41 -23.16
CA THR A 278 -5.37 0.82 -23.95
C THR A 278 -6.74 1.49 -23.90
N ILE A 279 -6.77 2.77 -23.52
CA ILE A 279 -7.98 3.58 -23.50
C ILE A 279 -7.81 4.73 -24.49
N SER A 280 -8.77 4.90 -25.39
CA SER A 280 -8.78 5.96 -26.40
C SER A 280 -10.10 6.72 -26.35
N ALA A 281 -10.07 8.03 -26.10
CA ALA A 281 -11.25 8.89 -26.26
C ALA A 281 -11.52 9.13 -27.74
N LEU A 282 -12.81 9.19 -28.14
CA LEU A 282 -13.19 9.29 -29.55
C LEU A 282 -13.23 10.73 -30.06
N ASN A 283 -13.38 11.71 -29.15
CA ASN A 283 -13.39 13.13 -29.49
C ASN A 283 -12.08 13.85 -29.15
N GLY A 284 -10.99 13.10 -28.92
CA GLY A 284 -9.64 13.59 -28.63
C GLY A 284 -8.58 12.75 -29.34
N GLU A 285 -7.35 13.22 -29.31
CA GLU A 285 -6.19 12.46 -29.82
C GLU A 285 -5.52 11.62 -28.72
N ASP A 286 -6.02 11.70 -27.48
CA ASP A 286 -5.40 11.08 -26.33
C ASP A 286 -5.68 9.59 -26.28
N THR A 287 -4.60 8.84 -26.13
CA THR A 287 -4.63 7.40 -25.90
C THR A 287 -3.72 7.09 -24.70
N MET A 288 -4.27 6.43 -23.69
CA MET A 288 -3.52 5.96 -22.54
C MET A 288 -3.26 4.47 -22.66
N VAL A 289 -2.02 4.07 -22.42
CA VAL A 289 -1.59 2.66 -22.44
C VAL A 289 -0.99 2.32 -21.09
N GLU A 290 -1.46 1.25 -20.49
CA GLU A 290 -0.97 0.74 -19.22
C GLU A 290 -0.67 -0.76 -19.32
N GLU A 291 0.53 -1.17 -18.88
CA GLU A 291 0.85 -2.57 -18.63
C GLU A 291 0.40 -2.94 -17.21
N GLY A 292 -0.62 -3.77 -17.12
CA GLY A 292 -1.16 -4.28 -15.86
C GLY A 292 -0.69 -5.70 -15.58
N SER A 293 -0.75 -6.10 -14.32
CA SER A 293 -0.57 -7.50 -13.95
C SER A 293 -1.25 -7.84 -12.63
N VAL A 294 -1.64 -9.12 -12.50
CA VAL A 294 -2.22 -9.69 -11.28
C VAL A 294 -1.35 -10.82 -10.79
N THR A 295 -0.98 -10.79 -9.51
CA THR A 295 -0.09 -11.78 -8.88
C THR A 295 -0.82 -12.57 -7.80
N CYS A 296 -0.51 -13.86 -7.69
CA CYS A 296 -0.86 -14.71 -6.56
C CYS A 296 0.38 -15.50 -6.14
N PHE A 297 0.92 -15.22 -4.94
CA PHE A 297 2.01 -16.02 -4.37
C PHE A 297 1.49 -17.29 -3.72
N GLU A 298 2.33 -18.33 -3.67
CA GLU A 298 2.08 -19.51 -2.85
C GLU A 298 2.03 -19.13 -1.36
N ARG A 299 1.14 -19.79 -0.63
CA ARG A 299 1.00 -19.58 0.80
C ARG A 299 1.49 -20.79 1.56
N MET A 300 2.48 -20.59 2.41
CA MET A 300 2.82 -21.52 3.49
C MET A 300 1.82 -21.31 4.62
N VAL A 301 1.25 -22.38 5.16
CA VAL A 301 0.25 -22.28 6.23
C VAL A 301 0.96 -22.24 7.59
N LEU A 302 0.59 -21.30 8.46
CA LEU A 302 0.94 -21.33 9.87
C LEU A 302 -0.16 -22.04 10.66
N LEU A 303 0.19 -23.12 11.37
CA LEU A 303 -0.67 -23.78 12.35
C LEU A 303 -0.18 -23.40 13.75
N GLU A 304 -1.01 -22.75 14.56
CA GLU A 304 -0.73 -22.49 15.98
C GLU A 304 -1.67 -23.37 16.82
N GLU A 305 -1.11 -24.27 17.62
CA GLU A 305 -1.87 -25.18 18.50
C GLU A 305 -1.82 -24.70 19.95
N GLY A 306 -2.97 -24.42 20.55
CA GLY A 306 -3.09 -24.23 22.01
C GLY A 306 -3.03 -25.56 22.73
N THR A 307 -2.06 -25.70 23.63
CA THR A 307 -1.78 -26.96 24.35
C THR A 307 -1.34 -26.72 25.80
N GLY A 308 -1.08 -27.74 26.56
CA GLY A 308 -0.55 -27.64 27.93
C GLY A 308 -0.31 -29.00 28.60
N THR A 309 0.71 -29.06 29.44
CA THR A 309 1.11 -30.30 30.16
C THR A 309 0.02 -30.86 31.08
N TRP A 310 -0.82 -29.99 31.61
CA TRP A 310 -1.96 -30.34 32.49
C TRP A 310 -3.20 -30.81 31.72
N CYS A 311 -3.23 -30.59 30.41
CA CYS A 311 -4.38 -30.92 29.56
C CYS A 311 -4.32 -32.37 29.12
N ALA A 312 -5.22 -33.20 29.64
CA ALA A 312 -5.22 -34.64 29.38
C ALA A 312 -5.57 -35.01 27.92
N TRP A 313 -6.27 -34.14 27.18
CA TRP A 313 -6.63 -34.35 25.77
C TRP A 313 -5.55 -33.86 24.79
N CYS A 314 -4.60 -33.02 25.24
CA CYS A 314 -3.62 -32.37 24.39
C CYS A 314 -2.61 -33.30 23.69
N PRO A 315 -2.24 -34.47 24.24
CA PRO A 315 -1.45 -35.43 23.47
C PRO A 315 -2.11 -35.88 22.16
N GLY A 316 -3.45 -35.95 22.12
CA GLY A 316 -4.20 -36.25 20.92
C GLY A 316 -4.19 -35.08 19.90
N GLY A 317 -4.05 -33.83 20.38
CA GLY A 317 -3.84 -32.66 19.54
C GLY A 317 -2.49 -32.74 18.81
N GLN A 318 -1.39 -32.95 19.55
CA GLN A 318 -0.07 -33.14 18.97
C GLN A 318 -0.05 -34.30 17.97
N TYR A 319 -0.67 -35.44 18.30
CA TYR A 319 -0.80 -36.55 17.35
C TYR A 319 -1.55 -36.14 16.07
N GLY A 320 -2.58 -35.31 16.18
CA GLY A 320 -3.28 -34.74 15.03
C GLY A 320 -2.34 -33.92 14.14
N VAL A 321 -1.47 -33.09 14.73
CA VAL A 321 -0.45 -32.30 13.98
C VAL A 321 0.58 -33.23 13.32
N GLU A 322 1.00 -34.31 13.99
CA GLU A 322 1.90 -35.33 13.42
C GLU A 322 1.29 -35.96 12.14
N LEU A 323 0.00 -36.32 12.18
CA LEU A 323 -0.70 -36.83 11.00
C LEU A 323 -0.79 -35.79 9.85
N LEU A 324 -0.91 -34.51 10.18
CA LEU A 324 -0.85 -33.45 9.17
C LEU A 324 0.53 -33.37 8.54
N HIS A 325 1.62 -33.53 9.31
CA HIS A 325 2.98 -33.58 8.77
C HIS A 325 3.21 -34.79 7.84
N GLU A 326 2.63 -35.94 8.15
CA GLU A 326 2.69 -37.11 7.26
C GLU A 326 1.99 -36.83 5.91
N LYS A 327 0.87 -36.10 5.92
CA LYS A 327 0.05 -35.84 4.73
C LYS A 327 0.46 -34.62 3.95
N TYR A 328 0.87 -33.54 4.62
CA TYR A 328 1.11 -32.21 4.06
C TYR A 328 2.54 -31.71 4.28
N ALA A 329 3.52 -32.62 4.25
CA ALA A 329 4.92 -32.31 4.49
C ALA A 329 5.41 -31.11 3.65
N GLY A 330 6.02 -30.11 4.30
CA GLY A 330 6.57 -28.93 3.66
C GLY A 330 5.54 -27.89 3.17
N GLN A 331 4.25 -28.05 3.50
CA GLN A 331 3.20 -27.12 3.12
C GLN A 331 2.72 -26.24 4.27
N PHE A 332 3.17 -26.53 5.49
CA PHE A 332 2.84 -25.73 6.67
C PHE A 332 3.98 -25.75 7.69
N VAL A 333 3.92 -24.77 8.57
CA VAL A 333 4.75 -24.62 9.77
C VAL A 333 3.81 -24.69 10.97
N ASP A 334 4.17 -25.46 12.01
CA ASP A 334 3.40 -25.52 13.24
C ASP A 334 4.16 -24.99 14.44
N VAL A 335 3.42 -24.42 15.38
CA VAL A 335 3.93 -23.95 16.67
C VAL A 335 2.96 -24.34 17.77
N ALA A 336 3.47 -25.06 18.78
CA ALA A 336 2.74 -25.36 19.99
C ALA A 336 2.80 -24.17 20.97
N VAL A 337 1.62 -23.62 21.30
CA VAL A 337 1.46 -22.51 22.25
C VAL A 337 1.04 -23.10 23.59
N HIS A 338 2.00 -23.27 24.48
CA HIS A 338 1.77 -23.81 25.82
C HIS A 338 1.05 -22.80 26.71
N ILE A 339 0.00 -23.26 27.43
CA ILE A 339 -0.87 -22.39 28.23
C ILE A 339 -0.83 -22.83 29.69
N ASN A 340 -0.44 -21.91 30.58
CA ASN A 340 -0.43 -22.07 32.03
C ASN A 340 0.43 -23.24 32.51
N ASP A 341 1.57 -23.48 31.90
CA ASP A 341 2.60 -24.44 32.32
C ASP A 341 4.01 -23.83 32.21
N GLN A 342 5.06 -24.62 32.41
CA GLN A 342 6.45 -24.17 32.45
C GLN A 342 6.99 -23.73 31.10
N MET A 343 6.35 -24.12 30.02
CA MET A 343 6.72 -23.76 28.65
C MET A 343 5.93 -22.57 28.12
N SER A 344 5.01 -21.99 28.92
CA SER A 344 4.16 -20.88 28.52
C SER A 344 4.95 -19.59 28.28
N VAL A 345 4.74 -18.95 27.13
CA VAL A 345 5.22 -17.61 26.80
C VAL A 345 4.05 -16.64 26.90
N LYS A 346 4.06 -15.79 27.93
CA LYS A 346 2.91 -14.93 28.27
C LYS A 346 2.42 -14.08 27.10
N GLU A 347 3.31 -13.42 26.39
CA GLU A 347 2.94 -12.56 25.27
C GLU A 347 2.30 -13.36 24.12
N TYR A 348 2.83 -14.54 23.85
CA TYR A 348 2.31 -15.39 22.80
C TYR A 348 0.91 -15.93 23.18
N VAL A 349 0.75 -16.38 24.43
CA VAL A 349 -0.55 -16.81 24.96
C VAL A 349 -1.57 -15.66 24.93
N ASP A 350 -1.18 -14.47 25.35
CA ASP A 350 -2.09 -13.31 25.36
C ASP A 350 -2.54 -12.94 23.94
N GLY A 351 -1.66 -13.05 22.96
CA GLY A 351 -1.97 -12.80 21.55
C GLY A 351 -2.92 -13.83 20.93
N THR A 352 -2.72 -15.12 21.25
CA THR A 352 -3.47 -16.24 20.65
C THR A 352 -4.70 -16.68 21.44
N ARG A 353 -4.84 -16.24 22.70
CA ARG A 353 -5.90 -16.68 23.64
C ARG A 353 -7.30 -16.70 23.04
N HIS A 354 -7.62 -15.75 22.19
CA HIS A 354 -8.96 -15.65 21.62
C HIS A 354 -9.28 -16.75 20.59
N PHE A 355 -8.26 -17.41 20.02
CA PHE A 355 -8.44 -18.60 19.16
C PHE A 355 -8.75 -19.85 19.97
N PHE A 356 -8.26 -19.91 21.20
CA PHE A 356 -8.38 -21.06 22.09
C PHE A 356 -9.48 -20.90 23.17
N ALA A 357 -10.38 -19.92 22.99
CA ALA A 357 -11.44 -19.62 23.96
C ALA A 357 -12.42 -20.77 24.18
N GLY A 358 -12.55 -21.68 23.23
CA GLY A 358 -13.38 -22.89 23.33
C GLY A 358 -12.75 -24.04 24.14
N GLY A 359 -11.49 -23.91 24.54
CA GLY A 359 -10.69 -24.95 25.21
C GLY A 359 -9.49 -25.40 24.38
N ILE A 360 -8.69 -26.29 25.00
CA ILE A 360 -7.53 -26.92 24.35
C ILE A 360 -7.65 -28.43 24.45
N PRO A 361 -7.09 -29.27 23.51
CA PRO A 361 -6.34 -28.81 22.35
C PRO A 361 -7.23 -28.13 21.30
N SER A 362 -6.73 -27.07 20.71
CA SER A 362 -7.36 -26.35 19.61
C SER A 362 -6.27 -25.74 18.73
N CYS A 363 -6.50 -25.65 17.43
CA CYS A 363 -5.56 -24.97 16.54
C CYS A 363 -6.25 -23.87 15.74
N THR A 364 -5.45 -22.91 15.28
CA THR A 364 -5.84 -21.95 14.26
C THR A 364 -4.87 -22.03 13.09
N MET A 365 -5.36 -21.88 11.88
CA MET A 365 -4.52 -21.78 10.70
C MET A 365 -4.48 -20.33 10.22
N ASN A 366 -3.27 -19.81 10.01
CA ASN A 366 -3.00 -18.44 9.57
C ASN A 366 -3.65 -17.37 10.47
N ARG A 367 -3.89 -17.63 11.74
CA ARG A 367 -4.60 -16.74 12.67
C ARG A 367 -5.99 -16.33 12.16
N SER A 368 -6.60 -17.18 11.34
CA SER A 368 -7.94 -16.91 10.80
C SER A 368 -9.02 -17.42 11.75
N ARG A 369 -9.99 -16.56 12.05
CA ARG A 369 -11.15 -16.92 12.89
C ARG A 369 -12.08 -17.94 12.24
N SER A 370 -11.99 -18.13 10.94
CA SER A 370 -12.74 -19.14 10.20
C SER A 370 -12.06 -20.50 10.14
N LEU A 371 -10.79 -20.57 10.52
CA LEU A 371 -9.96 -21.79 10.48
C LEU A 371 -9.49 -22.18 11.88
N ILE A 372 -10.45 -22.41 12.78
CA ILE A 372 -10.22 -22.86 14.18
C ILE A 372 -10.89 -24.21 14.36
N GLY A 373 -10.20 -25.16 14.98
CA GLY A 373 -10.76 -26.46 15.29
C GLY A 373 -9.82 -27.32 16.11
N HIS A 374 -10.21 -28.59 16.32
CA HIS A 374 -9.38 -29.58 17.00
C HIS A 374 -8.34 -30.16 16.01
N PRO A 375 -7.03 -30.18 16.33
CA PRO A 375 -6.00 -30.65 15.39
C PRO A 375 -6.23 -32.05 14.83
N TYR A 376 -6.67 -32.99 15.65
CA TYR A 376 -6.94 -34.36 15.24
C TYR A 376 -8.28 -34.54 14.52
N GLU A 377 -9.36 -33.88 14.98
CA GLU A 377 -10.70 -34.08 14.46
C GLU A 377 -10.96 -33.26 13.20
N ASP A 378 -10.54 -31.98 13.20
CA ASP A 378 -10.83 -30.99 12.17
C ASP A 378 -9.62 -30.64 11.29
N GLY A 379 -8.41 -30.98 11.75
CA GLY A 379 -7.14 -30.50 11.18
C GLY A 379 -7.00 -30.75 9.69
N ASP A 380 -7.40 -31.91 9.18
CA ASP A 380 -7.34 -32.24 7.76
C ASP A 380 -8.25 -31.33 6.91
N ALA A 381 -9.48 -31.11 7.37
CA ALA A 381 -10.44 -30.26 6.66
C ALA A 381 -10.02 -28.77 6.69
N LEU A 382 -9.47 -28.30 7.81
CA LEU A 382 -8.96 -26.95 7.96
C LEU A 382 -7.71 -26.73 7.09
N MET A 383 -6.79 -27.71 7.04
CA MET A 383 -5.59 -27.65 6.21
C MET A 383 -5.95 -27.60 4.73
N GLN A 384 -6.89 -28.43 4.27
CA GLN A 384 -7.37 -28.39 2.89
C GLN A 384 -7.95 -27.02 2.52
N GLN A 385 -8.68 -26.36 3.42
CA GLN A 385 -9.19 -25.02 3.21
C GLN A 385 -8.06 -23.98 3.17
N ALA A 386 -7.10 -24.07 4.11
CA ALA A 386 -5.97 -23.14 4.20
C ALA A 386 -5.07 -23.21 2.95
N LEU A 387 -4.81 -24.41 2.43
CA LEU A 387 -3.98 -24.65 1.25
C LEU A 387 -4.63 -24.18 -0.07
N GLN A 388 -5.96 -23.97 -0.09
CA GLN A 388 -6.62 -23.36 -1.25
C GLN A 388 -6.43 -21.83 -1.32
N MET A 389 -5.91 -21.24 -0.25
CA MET A 389 -5.63 -19.81 -0.20
C MET A 389 -4.23 -19.53 -0.78
N GLY A 390 -4.11 -18.46 -1.56
CA GLY A 390 -2.82 -17.90 -1.96
C GLY A 390 -2.40 -16.76 -1.04
N SER A 391 -1.45 -15.98 -1.48
CA SER A 391 -0.92 -14.84 -0.73
C SER A 391 -0.64 -13.63 -1.62
N VAL A 392 -0.79 -12.44 -1.06
CA VAL A 392 -0.37 -11.16 -1.68
C VAL A 392 1.10 -10.86 -1.46
N GLY A 393 1.78 -11.64 -0.61
CA GLY A 393 3.20 -11.50 -0.31
C GLY A 393 3.86 -12.84 -0.04
N LYS A 394 5.16 -12.93 -0.26
CA LYS A 394 6.01 -14.07 0.08
C LYS A 394 7.13 -13.66 1.00
N ILE A 395 7.67 -14.62 1.75
CA ILE A 395 8.78 -14.43 2.67
C ILE A 395 9.73 -15.62 2.62
N SER A 396 11.00 -15.34 2.74
CA SER A 396 12.06 -16.32 3.05
C SER A 396 12.92 -15.79 4.18
N CYS A 397 13.58 -16.65 4.91
CA CYS A 397 14.51 -16.23 5.94
C CYS A 397 15.70 -17.17 6.08
N GLU A 398 16.80 -16.60 6.54
CA GLU A 398 17.99 -17.30 7.03
C GLU A 398 18.23 -16.85 8.48
N ALA A 399 18.80 -17.74 9.28
CA ALA A 399 19.13 -17.41 10.65
C ALA A 399 20.46 -18.02 11.07
N SER A 400 21.14 -17.35 12.00
CA SER A 400 22.38 -17.85 12.60
C SER A 400 22.42 -17.52 14.09
N VAL A 401 23.05 -18.37 14.89
CA VAL A 401 23.28 -18.16 16.32
C VAL A 401 24.76 -17.97 16.56
N GLY A 402 25.11 -16.84 17.20
CA GLY A 402 26.47 -16.52 17.62
C GLY A 402 26.78 -17.02 19.02
N ASP A 403 28.07 -16.94 19.41
CA ASP A 403 28.55 -17.33 20.75
C ASP A 403 28.01 -16.43 21.88
N ASP A 404 27.40 -15.29 21.54
CA ASP A 404 26.80 -14.34 22.47
C ASP A 404 25.34 -14.72 22.86
N ASN A 405 24.90 -15.92 22.54
CA ASN A 405 23.54 -16.42 22.75
C ASN A 405 22.45 -15.57 22.07
N LYS A 406 22.80 -15.01 20.91
CA LYS A 406 21.85 -14.25 20.07
C LYS A 406 21.59 -14.94 18.76
N VAL A 407 20.35 -14.82 18.30
CA VAL A 407 19.98 -15.21 16.95
C VAL A 407 19.90 -13.98 16.06
N THR A 408 20.62 -14.02 14.95
CA THR A 408 20.49 -13.01 13.87
C THR A 408 19.66 -13.65 12.76
N ILE A 409 18.61 -12.94 12.35
CA ILE A 409 17.62 -13.39 11.36
C ILE A 409 17.65 -12.41 10.19
N ASN A 410 17.83 -12.92 8.99
CA ASN A 410 17.77 -12.18 7.74
C ASN A 410 16.51 -12.66 6.99
N ALA A 411 15.47 -11.83 6.96
CA ALA A 411 14.25 -12.11 6.23
C ALA A 411 14.21 -11.28 4.95
N VAL A 412 13.68 -11.87 3.87
CA VAL A 412 13.39 -11.17 2.62
C VAL A 412 11.94 -11.38 2.28
N ALA A 413 11.19 -10.29 2.19
CA ALA A 413 9.78 -10.28 1.81
C ALA A 413 9.58 -9.58 0.47
N GLU A 414 8.57 -9.99 -0.29
CA GLU A 414 8.15 -9.35 -1.52
C GLU A 414 6.63 -9.34 -1.58
N PHE A 415 6.03 -8.21 -2.03
CA PHE A 415 4.58 -8.07 -2.13
C PHE A 415 4.15 -7.84 -3.58
N GLY A 416 3.04 -8.43 -3.99
CA GLY A 416 2.40 -8.21 -5.29
C GLY A 416 1.62 -6.88 -5.35
N VAL A 417 1.55 -6.15 -4.23
CA VAL A 417 0.94 -4.82 -4.10
C VAL A 417 1.97 -3.81 -3.62
N PRO A 418 1.85 -2.52 -3.95
CA PRO A 418 2.72 -1.49 -3.37
C PRO A 418 2.35 -1.29 -1.89
N ILE A 419 3.34 -0.97 -1.06
CA ILE A 419 3.12 -0.65 0.35
C ILE A 419 2.82 0.84 0.46
N THR A 420 1.53 1.19 0.54
CA THR A 420 1.07 2.59 0.60
C THR A 420 0.82 3.10 2.01
N GLU A 421 0.73 2.17 2.98
CA GLU A 421 0.49 2.42 4.39
C GLU A 421 1.14 1.32 5.25
N ASN A 422 1.11 1.44 6.56
CA ASN A 422 1.62 0.40 7.48
C ASN A 422 0.63 -0.80 7.57
N ALA A 423 0.38 -1.45 6.42
CA ALA A 423 -0.57 -2.55 6.30
C ALA A 423 -0.03 -3.88 6.83
N TYR A 424 1.29 -4.03 6.88
CA TYR A 424 1.94 -5.30 7.23
C TYR A 424 2.98 -5.12 8.33
N THR A 425 3.16 -6.17 9.14
CA THR A 425 4.20 -6.24 10.17
C THR A 425 4.95 -7.56 10.09
N LEU A 426 6.16 -7.61 10.65
CA LEU A 426 7.02 -8.78 10.68
C LEU A 426 7.22 -9.28 12.11
N SER A 427 6.87 -10.54 12.37
CA SER A 427 7.15 -11.21 13.64
C SER A 427 8.07 -12.39 13.44
N PHE A 428 8.84 -12.73 14.48
CA PHE A 428 9.65 -13.93 14.53
C PHE A 428 9.29 -14.74 15.76
N ILE A 429 9.12 -16.05 15.60
CA ILE A 429 8.92 -16.98 16.71
C ILE A 429 10.18 -17.83 16.83
N ILE A 430 10.69 -17.92 18.05
CA ILE A 430 11.73 -18.88 18.42
C ILE A 430 11.02 -20.16 18.85
N VAL A 431 11.32 -21.24 18.20
CA VAL A 431 10.69 -22.55 18.40
C VAL A 431 11.76 -23.54 18.83
N GLU A 432 11.46 -24.36 19.82
CA GLU A 432 12.30 -25.48 20.24
C GLU A 432 11.52 -26.79 20.06
N ASP A 433 12.03 -27.63 19.19
CA ASP A 433 11.43 -28.95 18.94
C ASP A 433 11.91 -29.98 19.97
N LYS A 434 11.13 -31.06 20.15
CA LYS A 434 11.49 -32.23 21.01
C LYS A 434 11.83 -31.86 22.44
N MET A 435 11.20 -30.88 23.01
CA MET A 435 11.36 -30.57 24.43
C MET A 435 10.85 -31.76 25.28
N THR A 436 11.49 -31.97 26.44
CA THR A 436 11.16 -33.06 27.35
C THR A 436 11.34 -32.66 28.81
N GLY A 437 11.17 -33.57 29.74
CA GLY A 437 11.45 -33.33 31.17
C GLY A 437 10.25 -32.85 31.98
N TYR A 438 9.07 -32.82 31.40
CA TYR A 438 7.82 -32.49 32.08
C TYR A 438 6.86 -33.69 32.02
N GLU A 439 6.03 -33.86 33.07
CA GLU A 439 4.92 -34.81 33.04
C GLU A 439 3.82 -34.29 32.13
N GLN A 440 3.15 -35.20 31.40
CA GLN A 440 2.01 -34.89 30.54
C GLN A 440 0.77 -35.68 30.95
N SER A 441 -0.32 -35.01 31.30
CA SER A 441 -1.61 -35.67 31.50
C SER A 441 -2.10 -36.36 30.23
N ASN A 442 -2.62 -37.59 30.33
CA ASN A 442 -2.94 -38.44 29.19
C ASN A 442 -4.26 -39.20 29.40
N ILE A 443 -5.38 -38.65 28.90
CA ILE A 443 -6.69 -39.30 28.99
C ILE A 443 -6.76 -40.64 28.21
N TYR A 444 -5.86 -40.83 27.25
CA TYR A 444 -5.85 -41.99 26.38
C TYR A 444 -5.21 -43.22 27.06
N GLY A 445 -4.42 -43.01 28.11
CA GLY A 445 -3.71 -44.08 28.81
C GLY A 445 -4.62 -45.20 29.28
N GLY A 446 -4.38 -46.43 28.80
CA GLY A 446 -5.19 -47.59 29.09
C GLY A 446 -6.59 -47.61 28.47
N SER A 447 -6.91 -46.66 27.59
CA SER A 447 -8.18 -46.60 26.87
C SER A 447 -8.22 -47.61 25.71
N SER A 448 -9.41 -47.86 25.18
CA SER A 448 -9.58 -48.64 23.93
C SER A 448 -9.46 -47.78 22.66
N MET A 449 -9.26 -46.46 22.81
CA MET A 449 -9.10 -45.52 21.72
C MET A 449 -7.65 -45.59 21.20
N VAL A 450 -7.48 -45.91 19.93
CA VAL A 450 -6.14 -45.98 19.31
C VAL A 450 -5.75 -44.54 18.89
N MET A 451 -4.71 -44.02 19.54
CA MET A 451 -4.25 -42.63 19.36
C MET A 451 -2.72 -42.59 19.22
N GLY A 452 -2.20 -43.22 18.15
CA GLY A 452 -0.77 -43.17 17.83
C GLY A 452 0.16 -43.81 18.87
N GLY A 453 -0.36 -44.67 19.77
CA GLY A 453 0.41 -45.28 20.85
C GLY A 453 0.22 -44.62 22.22
N LEU A 454 -0.46 -43.48 22.30
CA LEU A 454 -0.78 -42.79 23.56
C LEU A 454 -1.58 -43.67 24.52
N GLU A 455 -2.38 -44.59 23.98
CA GLU A 455 -3.15 -45.56 24.75
C GLU A 455 -2.28 -46.57 25.51
N ASN A 456 -1.02 -46.75 25.11
CA ASN A 456 -0.05 -47.63 25.75
C ASN A 456 0.80 -46.94 26.82
N LEU A 457 0.64 -45.60 26.95
CA LEU A 457 1.36 -44.79 27.93
C LEU A 457 0.49 -44.56 29.19
N PRO A 458 1.10 -44.35 30.36
CA PRO A 458 0.34 -44.09 31.59
C PRO A 458 -0.31 -42.70 31.60
N ASP A 459 -1.16 -42.43 32.61
CA ASP A 459 -1.66 -41.12 32.97
C ASP A 459 -1.24 -40.76 34.41
N PRO A 460 -0.41 -39.72 34.64
CA PRO A 460 0.31 -38.93 33.62
C PRO A 460 1.43 -39.72 32.96
N ILE A 461 1.85 -39.30 31.76
CA ILE A 461 3.09 -39.78 31.13
C ILE A 461 4.26 -39.16 31.91
N PRO A 462 5.22 -39.99 32.41
CA PRO A 462 6.32 -39.48 33.21
C PRO A 462 7.22 -38.48 32.46
N ALA A 463 7.84 -37.59 33.24
CA ALA A 463 8.85 -36.66 32.73
C ALA A 463 9.99 -37.45 32.02
N GLY A 464 10.30 -37.05 30.79
CA GLY A 464 11.31 -37.68 29.94
C GLY A 464 10.81 -38.81 29.04
N GLU A 465 9.56 -39.24 29.18
CA GLU A 465 8.93 -40.23 28.30
C GLU A 465 8.01 -39.64 27.25
N TYR A 466 7.81 -38.29 27.27
CA TYR A 466 7.05 -37.52 26.28
C TYR A 466 7.90 -36.40 25.72
N PHE A 467 7.79 -36.19 24.42
CA PHE A 467 8.45 -35.11 23.69
C PHE A 467 7.40 -34.12 23.20
N PHE A 468 7.57 -32.85 23.58
CA PHE A 468 6.73 -31.76 23.15
C PHE A 468 7.30 -31.22 21.83
N ALA A 469 6.49 -31.27 20.76
CA ALA A 469 6.91 -30.86 19.44
C ALA A 469 6.75 -29.34 19.24
N ASN A 470 7.69 -28.74 18.55
CA ASN A 470 7.63 -27.35 18.02
C ASN A 470 7.11 -26.29 19.02
N VAL A 471 7.65 -26.31 20.25
CA VAL A 471 7.23 -25.41 21.33
C VAL A 471 7.66 -23.98 21.07
N GLY A 472 6.73 -23.03 21.04
CA GLY A 472 7.01 -21.60 20.96
C GLY A 472 7.67 -21.08 22.23
N ARG A 473 8.94 -20.61 22.15
CA ARG A 473 9.77 -20.20 23.29
C ARG A 473 9.87 -18.68 23.45
N ALA A 474 9.73 -17.94 22.36
CA ALA A 474 9.69 -16.48 22.36
C ALA A 474 8.99 -15.98 21.09
N ILE A 475 8.48 -14.76 21.12
CA ILE A 475 7.96 -14.05 19.94
C ILE A 475 8.53 -12.64 19.90
N TYR A 476 9.08 -12.23 18.76
CA TYR A 476 9.82 -10.99 18.59
C TYR A 476 9.33 -10.15 17.39
N PRO A 477 9.41 -8.80 17.48
CA PRO A 477 9.61 -8.03 18.71
C PRO A 477 8.39 -8.11 19.62
N SER A 478 7.26 -8.55 19.09
CA SER A 478 5.98 -8.76 19.77
C SER A 478 5.06 -9.64 18.93
N TYR A 479 3.93 -10.08 19.49
CA TYR A 479 2.86 -10.80 18.76
C TYR A 479 2.30 -9.97 17.58
N LYS A 480 2.26 -8.64 17.73
CA LYS A 480 1.79 -7.72 16.68
C LYS A 480 2.83 -7.44 15.59
N GLY A 481 4.08 -7.81 15.83
CA GLY A 481 5.18 -7.64 14.90
C GLY A 481 5.82 -6.24 14.91
N ASP A 482 6.83 -6.11 14.05
CA ASP A 482 7.58 -4.90 13.76
C ASP A 482 6.89 -4.12 12.65
N SER A 483 6.35 -2.94 12.97
CA SER A 483 5.67 -2.06 12.01
C SER A 483 6.63 -1.26 11.11
N GLU A 484 7.93 -1.28 11.42
CA GLU A 484 8.96 -0.60 10.63
C GLU A 484 9.66 -1.56 9.64
N ALA A 485 9.27 -2.84 9.63
CA ALA A 485 9.90 -3.85 8.78
C ALA A 485 9.67 -3.60 7.29
N PHE A 486 8.53 -3.04 6.92
CA PHE A 486 8.12 -2.85 5.54
C PHE A 486 7.87 -1.36 5.24
N PRO A 487 8.84 -0.64 4.64
CA PRO A 487 8.76 0.80 4.43
C PRO A 487 7.59 1.20 3.50
N VAL A 488 6.82 2.19 3.94
CA VAL A 488 5.80 2.84 3.08
C VAL A 488 6.48 3.47 1.86
N GLY A 489 5.85 3.35 0.70
CA GLY A 489 6.38 3.80 -0.58
C GLY A 489 7.15 2.72 -1.35
N THR A 490 7.28 1.50 -0.81
CA THR A 490 7.92 0.40 -1.52
C THR A 490 7.04 -0.05 -2.69
N PRO A 491 7.56 -0.06 -3.93
CA PRO A 491 6.83 -0.57 -5.09
C PRO A 491 6.56 -2.07 -4.99
N ARG A 492 5.53 -2.55 -5.67
CA ARG A 492 5.28 -3.99 -5.83
C ARG A 492 6.48 -4.70 -6.44
N HIS A 493 6.63 -6.01 -6.15
CA HIS A 493 7.73 -6.86 -6.65
C HIS A 493 9.13 -6.37 -6.30
N THR A 494 9.25 -5.54 -5.25
CA THR A 494 10.53 -5.08 -4.74
C THR A 494 10.90 -5.90 -3.51
N PRO A 495 11.98 -6.69 -3.53
CA PRO A 495 12.43 -7.42 -2.36
C PRO A 495 12.83 -6.48 -1.22
N ILE A 496 12.31 -6.74 -0.03
CA ILE A 496 12.60 -5.99 1.19
C ILE A 496 13.40 -6.90 2.12
N ALA A 497 14.66 -6.56 2.33
CA ALA A 497 15.53 -7.29 3.26
C ALA A 497 15.45 -6.66 4.66
N VAL A 498 15.19 -7.49 5.67
CA VAL A 498 15.09 -7.09 7.07
C VAL A 498 16.03 -7.96 7.90
N THR A 499 17.00 -7.34 8.56
CA THR A 499 17.89 -8.03 9.51
C THR A 499 17.53 -7.65 10.94
N ARG A 500 17.35 -8.63 11.82
CA ARG A 500 17.08 -8.42 13.24
C ARG A 500 17.92 -9.39 14.07
N THR A 501 18.34 -8.92 15.25
CA THR A 501 19.10 -9.74 16.21
C THR A 501 18.38 -9.69 17.56
N TYR A 502 18.13 -10.87 18.13
CA TYR A 502 17.42 -11.03 19.40
C TYR A 502 18.18 -11.94 20.34
N ASP A 503 18.00 -11.73 21.64
CA ASP A 503 18.50 -12.66 22.67
C ASP A 503 17.70 -13.97 22.57
N LEU A 504 18.39 -15.11 22.62
CA LEU A 504 17.73 -16.41 22.70
C LEU A 504 17.17 -16.64 24.10
N PRO A 505 15.97 -17.22 24.24
CA PRO A 505 15.52 -17.73 25.51
C PRO A 505 16.42 -18.90 25.97
N GLU A 506 16.27 -19.33 27.22
CA GLU A 506 16.90 -20.56 27.69
C GLU A 506 16.31 -21.74 26.93
N LEU A 507 17.14 -22.50 26.21
CA LEU A 507 16.79 -23.69 25.43
C LEU A 507 17.29 -24.94 26.12
N GLN A 508 16.59 -26.06 25.98
CA GLN A 508 17.07 -27.37 26.42
C GLN A 508 18.13 -27.91 25.46
N ASP A 509 17.93 -27.75 24.17
CA ASP A 509 18.83 -28.21 23.13
C ASP A 509 18.82 -27.25 21.93
N ILE A 510 19.94 -26.58 21.72
CA ILE A 510 20.10 -25.63 20.61
C ILE A 510 20.03 -26.29 19.23
N ASP A 511 20.31 -27.59 19.14
CA ASP A 511 20.21 -28.33 17.88
C ASP A 511 18.77 -28.52 17.42
N ASN A 512 17.80 -28.36 18.33
CA ASN A 512 16.37 -28.42 18.08
C ASN A 512 15.74 -27.02 17.83
N LEU A 513 16.57 -25.98 17.76
CA LEU A 513 16.13 -24.61 17.52
C LEU A 513 15.65 -24.42 16.07
N LYS A 514 14.52 -23.77 15.94
CA LYS A 514 13.95 -23.26 14.68
C LYS A 514 13.55 -21.80 14.83
N VAL A 515 13.53 -21.06 13.73
CA VAL A 515 13.02 -19.70 13.65
C VAL A 515 11.90 -19.67 12.63
N VAL A 516 10.77 -19.11 13.02
CA VAL A 516 9.61 -18.88 12.16
C VAL A 516 9.44 -17.40 11.92
N ALA A 517 9.45 -16.96 10.67
CA ALA A 517 9.22 -15.57 10.29
C ALA A 517 7.82 -15.42 9.68
N ILE A 518 7.07 -14.40 10.13
CA ILE A 518 5.65 -14.24 9.82
C ILE A 518 5.37 -12.82 9.32
N ILE A 519 4.75 -12.71 8.14
CA ILE A 519 4.12 -11.45 7.71
C ILE A 519 2.68 -11.44 8.25
N ASN A 520 2.34 -10.43 9.04
CA ASN A 520 0.98 -10.23 9.54
C ASN A 520 0.30 -9.09 8.77
N ASP A 521 -0.97 -9.24 8.47
CA ASP A 521 -1.85 -8.17 8.01
C ASP A 521 -2.41 -7.40 9.23
N VAL A 522 -2.20 -6.08 9.27
CA VAL A 522 -2.58 -5.25 10.42
C VAL A 522 -4.10 -5.11 10.55
N ALA A 523 -4.80 -5.08 9.43
CA ALA A 523 -6.25 -4.83 9.41
C ALA A 523 -7.06 -6.05 9.86
N SER A 524 -6.70 -7.25 9.39
CA SER A 524 -7.38 -8.51 9.75
C SER A 524 -6.79 -9.17 10.99
N GLY A 525 -5.50 -8.96 11.26
CA GLY A 525 -4.70 -9.71 12.23
C GLY A 525 -4.33 -11.13 11.75
N GLU A 526 -4.62 -11.46 10.50
CA GLU A 526 -4.29 -12.75 9.91
C GLU A 526 -2.85 -12.79 9.39
N VAL A 527 -2.33 -14.00 9.21
CA VAL A 527 -1.00 -14.23 8.63
C VAL A 527 -1.12 -14.15 7.11
N VAL A 528 -0.31 -13.28 6.48
CA VAL A 528 -0.17 -13.19 5.02
C VAL A 528 0.64 -14.36 4.50
N ASN A 529 1.82 -14.58 5.06
CA ASN A 529 2.67 -15.72 4.73
C ASN A 529 3.67 -16.00 5.86
N VAL A 530 4.29 -17.18 5.83
CA VAL A 530 5.23 -17.64 6.86
C VAL A 530 6.36 -18.44 6.23
N CYS A 531 7.52 -18.44 6.86
CA CYS A 531 8.59 -19.40 6.56
C CYS A 531 9.25 -19.86 7.85
N GLU A 532 9.86 -21.04 7.80
CA GLU A 532 10.65 -21.62 8.89
C GLU A 532 12.07 -21.88 8.42
N VAL A 533 13.05 -21.68 9.32
CA VAL A 533 14.44 -22.03 9.08
C VAL A 533 15.08 -22.63 10.34
N LYS A 534 15.94 -23.61 10.15
CA LYS A 534 16.86 -24.07 11.20
C LYS A 534 18.09 -23.15 11.18
N PRO A 535 18.40 -22.43 12.28
CA PRO A 535 19.55 -21.54 12.33
C PRO A 535 20.88 -22.28 12.16
N ALA A 536 21.80 -21.62 11.47
CA ALA A 536 23.18 -22.08 11.45
C ALA A 536 23.85 -21.74 12.79
N LEU A 537 24.41 -22.74 13.47
CA LEU A 537 25.21 -22.52 14.66
C LEU A 537 26.60 -22.07 14.24
N LEU A 538 26.95 -20.82 14.57
CA LEU A 538 28.25 -20.24 14.26
C LEU A 538 29.24 -20.52 15.43
N SER A 539 29.57 -21.78 15.67
CA SER A 539 30.70 -22.09 16.53
C SER A 539 31.99 -22.09 15.70
N ILE A 540 32.85 -21.13 15.94
CA ILE A 540 34.10 -20.96 15.19
C ILE A 540 35.24 -21.85 15.75
N GLU A 541 35.11 -22.43 16.93
CA GLU A 541 36.25 -22.93 17.68
C GLU A 541 36.65 -24.42 17.49
N GLU A 542 35.79 -25.33 17.06
CA GLU A 542 36.11 -26.77 17.24
C GLU A 542 36.87 -27.43 16.06
N THR A 543 36.79 -26.96 14.84
CA THR A 543 37.46 -27.61 13.70
C THR A 543 38.73 -26.93 13.20
N LEU A 544 38.97 -25.68 13.60
CA LEU A 544 40.07 -24.86 13.13
C LEU A 544 41.34 -25.02 14.01
N ASN A 545 41.18 -25.25 15.30
CA ASN A 545 42.29 -25.36 16.24
C ASN A 545 43.20 -26.57 15.98
N ASP A 546 42.66 -27.69 15.51
CA ASP A 546 43.44 -28.90 15.21
C ASP A 546 44.32 -28.75 13.96
N CYS A 547 43.99 -27.82 13.05
CA CYS A 547 44.76 -27.57 11.83
C CYS A 547 45.62 -26.31 11.93
N GLY A 548 45.53 -25.54 13.01
CA GLY A 548 46.22 -24.26 13.17
C GLY A 548 45.79 -23.20 12.16
N ILE A 549 44.52 -23.17 11.82
CA ILE A 549 43.87 -22.20 10.91
C ILE A 549 42.91 -21.34 11.73
N ASN A 550 43.06 -20.03 11.62
CA ASN A 550 42.14 -19.05 12.20
C ASN A 550 41.43 -18.28 11.09
N ILE A 551 40.15 -18.02 11.25
CA ILE A 551 39.34 -17.24 10.32
C ILE A 551 38.74 -16.06 11.09
N TYR A 552 38.92 -14.84 10.56
CA TYR A 552 38.47 -13.60 11.19
C TYR A 552 37.49 -12.87 10.25
N ASP A 553 36.43 -12.35 10.83
CA ASP A 553 35.55 -11.36 10.18
C ASP A 553 36.26 -10.01 10.17
N CYS A 554 36.44 -9.45 8.97
CA CYS A 554 37.00 -8.10 8.76
C CYS A 554 35.98 -7.13 8.15
N GLY A 555 34.68 -7.33 8.42
CA GLY A 555 33.60 -6.53 7.88
C GLY A 555 33.20 -7.01 6.47
N SER A 556 33.63 -6.33 5.43
CA SER A 556 33.36 -6.75 4.03
C SER A 556 34.33 -7.81 3.48
N ALA A 557 35.12 -8.45 4.35
CA ALA A 557 36.10 -9.48 3.98
C ALA A 557 36.29 -10.48 5.11
N ILE A 558 36.72 -11.68 4.76
CA ILE A 558 37.25 -12.68 5.70
C ILE A 558 38.79 -12.72 5.57
N ALA A 559 39.45 -12.81 6.70
CA ALA A 559 40.89 -13.04 6.77
C ALA A 559 41.17 -14.43 7.32
N ILE A 560 42.11 -15.15 6.70
CA ILE A 560 42.58 -16.47 7.10
C ILE A 560 44.03 -16.35 7.52
N GLU A 561 44.36 -16.84 8.71
CA GLU A 561 45.70 -17.07 9.19
C GLU A 561 45.91 -18.57 9.43
N ALA A 562 47.02 -19.12 8.95
CA ALA A 562 47.36 -20.51 9.12
C ALA A 562 48.80 -20.68 9.58
N GLN A 563 49.11 -21.75 10.32
CA GLN A 563 50.47 -22.10 10.71
C GLN A 563 51.32 -22.66 9.56
N SER A 564 50.66 -23.03 8.45
CA SER A 564 51.29 -23.54 7.24
C SER A 564 50.79 -22.80 6.00
N ILE A 565 51.50 -22.92 4.88
CA ILE A 565 51.13 -22.26 3.62
C ILE A 565 49.73 -22.73 3.20
N VAL A 566 48.89 -21.76 2.89
CA VAL A 566 47.56 -21.98 2.33
C VAL A 566 47.71 -22.33 0.83
N GLU A 567 47.31 -23.53 0.46
CA GLU A 567 47.31 -24.00 -0.93
C GLU A 567 46.08 -23.53 -1.68
N THR A 568 44.90 -23.73 -1.09
CA THR A 568 43.63 -23.25 -1.67
C THR A 568 42.71 -22.68 -0.63
N LEU A 569 42.03 -21.60 -1.01
CA LEU A 569 40.89 -21.03 -0.32
C LEU A 569 39.68 -21.10 -1.25
N GLN A 570 38.62 -21.75 -0.79
CA GLN A 570 37.34 -21.86 -1.51
C GLN A 570 36.23 -21.36 -0.61
N VAL A 571 35.33 -20.54 -1.17
CA VAL A 571 34.17 -20.02 -0.45
C VAL A 571 32.91 -20.40 -1.22
N TYR A 572 31.94 -20.95 -0.51
CA TYR A 572 30.67 -21.40 -1.04
C TYR A 572 29.52 -20.64 -0.36
N SER A 573 28.49 -20.31 -1.11
CA SER A 573 27.18 -19.92 -0.56
C SER A 573 26.49 -21.13 0.07
N LEU A 574 25.44 -20.89 0.86
CA LEU A 574 24.74 -21.97 1.58
C LEU A 574 24.06 -23.01 0.67
N ASP A 575 23.70 -22.61 -0.55
CA ASP A 575 23.19 -23.50 -1.60
C ASP A 575 24.26 -24.35 -2.26
N GLY A 576 25.53 -24.24 -1.83
CA GLY A 576 26.67 -25.00 -2.32
C GLY A 576 27.35 -24.42 -3.58
N ALA A 577 26.92 -23.25 -4.06
CA ALA A 577 27.56 -22.60 -5.17
C ALA A 577 28.92 -22.00 -4.74
N MET A 578 30.00 -22.23 -5.51
CA MET A 578 31.31 -21.65 -5.24
C MET A 578 31.30 -20.18 -5.68
N VAL A 579 31.42 -19.25 -4.70
CA VAL A 579 31.38 -17.80 -4.92
C VAL A 579 32.76 -17.16 -4.96
N TYR A 580 33.79 -17.86 -4.41
CA TYR A 580 35.16 -17.37 -4.45
C TYR A 580 36.14 -18.55 -4.40
N THR A 581 37.23 -18.43 -5.12
CA THR A 581 38.38 -19.37 -5.03
C THR A 581 39.69 -18.65 -5.25
N ALA A 582 40.69 -18.99 -4.47
CA ALA A 582 42.06 -18.50 -4.63
C ALA A 582 43.07 -19.61 -4.31
N SER A 583 44.23 -19.54 -4.97
CA SER A 583 45.40 -20.32 -4.63
C SER A 583 46.54 -19.35 -4.30
N PRO A 584 46.59 -18.90 -3.02
CA PRO A 584 47.57 -17.89 -2.63
C PRO A 584 49.00 -18.42 -2.78
N ALA A 585 49.88 -17.61 -3.37
CA ALA A 585 51.26 -18.03 -3.59
C ALA A 585 52.06 -17.94 -2.31
N ALA A 586 52.42 -19.10 -1.72
CA ALA A 586 53.36 -19.25 -0.61
C ALA A 586 53.13 -18.33 0.60
N THR A 587 51.88 -18.19 1.03
CA THR A 587 51.49 -17.35 2.17
C THR A 587 50.73 -18.15 3.23
N THR A 588 50.92 -17.79 4.48
CA THR A 588 50.15 -18.27 5.63
C THR A 588 48.98 -17.34 5.98
N HIS A 589 48.82 -16.24 5.23
CA HIS A 589 47.75 -15.28 5.46
C HIS A 589 47.09 -14.92 4.11
N CYS A 590 45.78 -14.95 4.05
CA CYS A 590 45.03 -14.53 2.87
C CYS A 590 43.68 -13.92 3.25
N THR A 591 43.14 -13.10 2.35
CA THR A 591 41.85 -12.44 2.53
C THR A 591 40.95 -12.70 1.31
N ALA A 592 39.65 -12.79 1.56
CA ALA A 592 38.61 -12.82 0.53
C ALA A 592 37.57 -11.73 0.79
N THR A 593 37.39 -10.82 -0.18
CA THR A 593 36.32 -9.81 -0.12
C THR A 593 35.05 -10.44 -0.65
N LEU A 594 33.97 -10.35 0.10
CA LEU A 594 32.69 -10.97 -0.18
C LEU A 594 31.55 -9.98 0.06
N ASN A 595 30.42 -10.18 -0.56
CA ASN A 595 29.20 -9.46 -0.20
C ASN A 595 28.73 -9.88 1.21
N PRO A 596 27.95 -9.04 1.91
CA PRO A 596 27.31 -9.46 3.16
C PRO A 596 26.53 -10.76 2.97
N GLY A 597 26.73 -11.71 3.87
CA GLY A 597 26.11 -13.03 3.79
C GLY A 597 26.83 -14.10 4.60
N LEU A 598 26.19 -15.27 4.73
CA LEU A 598 26.76 -16.44 5.38
C LEU A 598 27.39 -17.36 4.34
N TYR A 599 28.64 -17.80 4.62
CA TYR A 599 29.42 -18.60 3.68
C TYR A 599 30.03 -19.83 4.34
N ILE A 600 30.29 -20.86 3.54
CA ILE A 600 31.10 -22.02 3.89
C ILE A 600 32.50 -21.79 3.31
N ILE A 601 33.49 -21.76 4.19
CA ILE A 601 34.88 -21.55 3.79
C ILE A 601 35.61 -22.88 3.92
N LYS A 602 36.30 -23.28 2.85
CA LYS A 602 37.20 -24.42 2.84
C LYS A 602 38.62 -23.95 2.58
N VAL A 603 39.50 -24.22 3.53
CA VAL A 603 40.93 -23.92 3.44
C VAL A 603 41.69 -25.25 3.33
N THR A 604 42.55 -25.37 2.34
CA THR A 604 43.48 -26.51 2.20
C THR A 604 44.91 -25.99 2.34
N LEU A 605 45.68 -26.64 3.20
CA LEU A 605 47.10 -26.32 3.42
C LEU A 605 47.99 -27.14 2.51
N GLN A 606 49.20 -26.67 2.23
CA GLN A 606 50.21 -27.39 1.45
C GLN A 606 50.60 -28.74 2.07
N SER A 607 50.35 -28.94 3.35
CA SER A 607 50.50 -30.23 4.05
C SER A 607 49.45 -31.28 3.62
N GLY A 608 48.42 -30.88 2.88
CA GLY A 608 47.28 -31.72 2.52
C GLY A 608 46.16 -31.71 3.58
N GLN A 609 46.36 -31.07 4.72
CA GLN A 609 45.29 -30.86 5.72
C GLN A 609 44.28 -29.84 5.19
N SER A 610 43.01 -30.05 5.49
CA SER A 610 41.95 -29.11 5.16
C SER A 610 41.02 -28.87 6.34
N ALA A 611 40.56 -27.65 6.45
CA ALA A 611 39.53 -27.26 7.41
C ALA A 611 38.37 -26.60 6.68
N THR A 612 37.18 -26.77 7.21
CA THR A 612 35.96 -26.14 6.72
C THR A 612 35.31 -25.39 7.88
N ALA A 613 34.92 -24.15 7.63
CA ALA A 613 34.25 -23.31 8.63
C ALA A 613 33.10 -22.53 7.98
N LYS A 614 32.17 -22.10 8.81
CA LYS A 614 31.17 -21.11 8.41
C LYS A 614 31.65 -19.71 8.82
N ALA A 615 31.42 -18.71 7.99
CA ALA A 615 31.71 -17.32 8.32
C ALA A 615 30.60 -16.40 7.85
N LEU A 616 30.25 -15.45 8.70
CA LEU A 616 29.33 -14.35 8.36
C LEU A 616 30.16 -13.15 7.92
N VAL A 617 29.87 -12.63 6.76
CA VAL A 617 30.39 -11.35 6.26
C VAL A 617 29.34 -10.28 6.46
N ARG A 618 29.68 -9.16 7.10
CA ARG A 618 28.74 -8.09 7.48
C ARG A 618 28.79 -6.90 6.54
#